data_87b2fb6f668116863dc096453c1de87f
#
_entry.id   87b2fb6f668116863dc096453c1de87f
#
_cell.length_a   1.000
_cell.length_b   1.000
_cell.length_c   1.000
_cell.angle_alpha   90.00
_cell.angle_beta   90.00
_cell.angle_gamma   90.00
#
_symmetry.space_group_name_H-M   'P 1'
#
loop_
_entity.id
_entity.type
_entity.pdbx_description
1 polymer ?
#
loop_
_entity_poly.entity_id
_entity_poly.type
_entity_poly.pdbx_seq_one_letter_code
_entity_poly.pdbx_strand_id
1 'polypeptide(L)'
;MSKKITPRNKDYSQWYNDIVQHAELAESSGVRGCMVIKPYGFAIWEKMQSQLDKMFKESGHENAYFPLFVPKSLFEAEEKNAEGFAKECAIVTHYRLQNDPENKGKLRVDPNAKLEEELIIRPTSEAIIWNTYKNWIQSYRDLPILINQWANVVRWEMRTRLFLRTTEFLWQEGHTAHETYEQAEEETLLILELYRKLAEDFLAMPVHTGLKSESEKFAGAEFTYCIEAMMRDKRALQAGTSHNLCLLYTSPSPRDRQKSRMPSSA
;
A
#
# COMPACT_ATOMS: atom_id res chain seq x y z
N MET A 1 8.28 -38.65 -9.50
CA MET A 1 7.55 -38.93 -8.23
C MET A 1 6.33 -38.00 -8.19
N SER A 2 5.13 -38.58 -7.97
CA SER A 2 3.92 -37.77 -7.78
C SER A 2 4.10 -36.88 -6.54
N LYS A 3 4.05 -35.56 -6.71
CA LYS A 3 4.12 -34.60 -5.61
C LYS A 3 2.86 -34.78 -4.75
N LYS A 4 3.01 -35.29 -3.54
CA LYS A 4 1.89 -35.63 -2.67
C LYS A 4 1.40 -34.38 -1.98
N ILE A 5 0.23 -33.87 -2.38
CA ILE A 5 -0.43 -32.74 -1.74
C ILE A 5 -1.13 -33.22 -0.46
N THR A 6 -0.92 -32.54 0.64
CA THR A 6 -1.61 -32.79 1.91
C THR A 6 -3.12 -32.63 1.73
N PRO A 7 -3.95 -33.57 2.17
CA PRO A 7 -5.40 -33.42 2.07
C PRO A 7 -5.89 -32.18 2.83
N ARG A 8 -6.73 -31.38 2.17
CA ARG A 8 -7.24 -30.09 2.68
C ARG A 8 -7.97 -30.21 4.02
N ASN A 9 -8.65 -31.33 4.25
CA ASN A 9 -9.37 -31.60 5.50
C ASN A 9 -8.48 -32.11 6.63
N LYS A 10 -7.27 -32.56 6.33
CA LYS A 10 -6.30 -33.04 7.32
C LYS A 10 -5.48 -31.91 7.91
N ASP A 11 -4.91 -31.08 7.06
CA ASP A 11 -4.16 -29.89 7.45
C ASP A 11 -4.31 -28.82 6.37
N TYR A 12 -5.11 -27.80 6.67
CA TYR A 12 -5.38 -26.71 5.74
C TYR A 12 -4.15 -25.84 5.48
N SER A 13 -3.33 -25.61 6.50
CA SER A 13 -2.13 -24.78 6.36
C SER A 13 -1.08 -25.46 5.50
N GLN A 14 -0.85 -26.75 5.72
CA GLN A 14 0.09 -27.50 4.91
C GLN A 14 -0.43 -27.69 3.47
N TRP A 15 -1.73 -27.96 3.31
CA TRP A 15 -2.36 -28.01 1.98
C TRP A 15 -2.13 -26.71 1.20
N TYR A 16 -2.29 -25.56 1.84
CA TYR A 16 -2.07 -24.26 1.20
C TYR A 16 -0.60 -24.11 0.73
N ASN A 17 0.35 -24.43 1.60
CA ASN A 17 1.76 -24.37 1.27
C ASN A 17 2.13 -25.33 0.12
N ASP A 18 1.60 -26.55 0.16
CA ASP A 18 1.80 -27.56 -0.89
C ASP A 18 1.26 -27.05 -2.23
N ILE A 19 0.07 -26.42 -2.26
CA ILE A 19 -0.50 -25.84 -3.49
C ILE A 19 0.40 -24.75 -4.04
N VAL A 20 0.78 -23.77 -3.22
CA VAL A 20 1.66 -22.68 -3.65
C VAL A 20 2.96 -23.19 -4.26
N GLN A 21 3.58 -24.18 -3.59
CA GLN A 21 4.85 -24.74 -4.01
C GLN A 21 4.72 -25.66 -5.26
N HIS A 22 3.72 -26.56 -5.26
CA HIS A 22 3.60 -27.54 -6.34
C HIS A 22 2.99 -27.00 -7.62
N ALA A 23 2.15 -25.98 -7.50
CA ALA A 23 1.67 -25.22 -8.65
C ALA A 23 2.70 -24.19 -9.14
N GLU A 24 3.87 -24.12 -8.52
CA GLU A 24 4.94 -23.20 -8.88
C GLU A 24 4.51 -21.72 -8.90
N LEU A 25 3.70 -21.32 -7.90
CA LEU A 25 3.20 -19.96 -7.81
C LEU A 25 4.23 -19.02 -7.18
N ALA A 26 4.86 -19.44 -6.11
CA ALA A 26 5.89 -18.67 -5.42
C ALA A 26 6.83 -19.58 -4.60
N GLU A 27 7.97 -19.01 -4.25
CA GLU A 27 8.94 -19.65 -3.34
C GLU A 27 9.59 -18.59 -2.44
N SER A 28 10.23 -19.04 -1.36
CA SER A 28 10.98 -18.16 -0.48
C SER A 28 12.22 -17.64 -1.18
N SER A 29 12.51 -16.36 -1.00
CA SER A 29 13.78 -15.74 -1.41
C SER A 29 14.85 -15.92 -0.34
N GLY A 30 16.05 -15.37 -0.58
CA GLY A 30 17.11 -15.30 0.44
C GLY A 30 16.79 -14.32 1.58
N VAL A 31 15.72 -13.52 1.47
CA VAL A 31 15.27 -12.55 2.48
C VAL A 31 13.98 -13.05 3.11
N ARG A 32 13.97 -13.12 4.44
CA ARG A 32 12.79 -13.56 5.19
C ARG A 32 11.60 -12.65 4.90
N GLY A 33 10.48 -13.26 4.53
CA GLY A 33 9.25 -12.53 4.25
C GLY A 33 9.15 -11.92 2.85
N CYS A 34 10.22 -11.96 2.07
CA CYS A 34 10.19 -11.59 0.67
C CYS A 34 10.11 -12.86 -0.17
N MET A 35 9.12 -12.97 -1.03
CA MET A 35 8.92 -14.14 -1.88
C MET A 35 9.36 -13.85 -3.31
N VAL A 36 9.81 -14.91 -3.99
CA VAL A 36 9.90 -14.91 -5.44
C VAL A 36 8.54 -15.33 -5.98
N ILE A 37 7.84 -14.45 -6.65
CA ILE A 37 6.61 -14.80 -7.37
C ILE A 37 7.03 -15.39 -8.71
N LYS A 38 6.74 -16.66 -8.93
CA LYS A 38 7.14 -17.39 -10.14
C LYS A 38 6.25 -17.00 -11.32
N PRO A 39 6.66 -17.27 -12.57
CA PRO A 39 5.91 -16.81 -13.75
C PRO A 39 4.41 -17.14 -13.74
N TYR A 40 4.04 -18.34 -13.28
CA TYR A 40 2.63 -18.72 -13.22
C TYR A 40 1.85 -17.93 -12.16
N GLY A 41 2.44 -17.70 -10.99
CA GLY A 41 1.85 -16.85 -9.95
C GLY A 41 1.80 -15.39 -10.39
N PHE A 42 2.84 -14.90 -11.08
CA PHE A 42 2.89 -13.53 -11.58
C PHE A 42 1.86 -13.28 -12.68
N ALA A 43 1.61 -14.27 -13.55
CA ALA A 43 0.57 -14.18 -14.57
C ALA A 43 -0.85 -13.99 -13.97
N ILE A 44 -1.11 -14.52 -12.78
CA ILE A 44 -2.36 -14.23 -12.05
C ILE A 44 -2.42 -12.77 -11.65
N TRP A 45 -1.32 -12.25 -11.08
CA TRP A 45 -1.20 -10.83 -10.73
C TRP A 45 -1.43 -9.91 -11.94
N GLU A 46 -0.76 -10.18 -13.06
CA GLU A 46 -0.90 -9.38 -14.29
C GLU A 46 -2.34 -9.30 -14.78
N LYS A 47 -3.08 -10.42 -14.68
CA LYS A 47 -4.51 -10.45 -15.07
C LYS A 47 -5.37 -9.63 -14.12
N MET A 48 -5.13 -9.72 -12.81
CA MET A 48 -5.84 -8.92 -11.81
C MET A 48 -5.52 -7.43 -12.01
N GLN A 49 -4.26 -7.09 -12.16
CA GLN A 49 -3.78 -5.73 -12.43
C GLN A 49 -4.42 -5.16 -13.69
N SER A 50 -4.34 -5.87 -14.80
CA SER A 50 -4.88 -5.42 -16.09
C SER A 50 -6.38 -5.16 -16.03
N GLN A 51 -7.15 -6.02 -15.36
CA GLN A 51 -8.59 -5.85 -15.22
C GLN A 51 -8.94 -4.64 -14.34
N LEU A 52 -8.28 -4.51 -13.19
CA LEU A 52 -8.54 -3.40 -12.27
C LEU A 52 -8.06 -2.06 -12.84
N ASP A 53 -6.90 -2.04 -13.49
CA ASP A 53 -6.35 -0.87 -14.17
C ASP A 53 -7.29 -0.34 -15.27
N LYS A 54 -7.90 -1.26 -16.03
CA LYS A 54 -8.93 -0.91 -17.00
C LYS A 54 -10.12 -0.22 -16.34
N MET A 55 -10.62 -0.77 -15.22
CA MET A 55 -11.76 -0.20 -14.49
C MET A 55 -11.44 1.20 -13.95
N PHE A 56 -10.23 1.41 -13.43
CA PHE A 56 -9.76 2.73 -12.98
C PHE A 56 -9.68 3.74 -14.12
N LYS A 57 -9.12 3.35 -15.27
CA LYS A 57 -9.07 4.24 -16.44
C LYS A 57 -10.45 4.59 -16.98
N GLU A 58 -11.39 3.65 -16.96
CA GLU A 58 -12.78 3.90 -17.33
C GLU A 58 -13.49 4.86 -16.37
N SER A 59 -13.06 4.95 -15.11
CA SER A 59 -13.54 5.93 -14.13
C SER A 59 -12.74 7.24 -14.09
N GLY A 60 -11.80 7.44 -15.02
CA GLY A 60 -11.05 8.68 -15.19
C GLY A 60 -9.72 8.75 -14.43
N HIS A 61 -9.29 7.66 -13.78
CA HIS A 61 -8.02 7.63 -13.08
C HIS A 61 -6.83 7.51 -14.04
N GLU A 62 -5.73 8.13 -13.64
CA GLU A 62 -4.45 8.05 -14.35
C GLU A 62 -3.40 7.37 -13.47
N ASN A 63 -2.50 6.61 -14.11
CA ASN A 63 -1.40 5.99 -13.41
C ASN A 63 -0.23 6.95 -13.25
N ALA A 64 0.32 7.04 -12.05
CA ALA A 64 1.57 7.71 -11.76
C ALA A 64 2.51 6.78 -10.98
N TYR A 65 3.76 7.19 -10.82
CA TYR A 65 4.75 6.48 -10.02
C TYR A 65 5.46 7.44 -9.07
N PHE A 66 5.44 7.12 -7.80
CA PHE A 66 6.12 7.87 -6.75
C PHE A 66 7.32 7.07 -6.22
N PRO A 67 8.38 7.75 -5.75
CA PRO A 67 9.61 7.10 -5.32
C PRO A 67 9.41 6.08 -4.19
N LEU A 68 10.24 5.03 -4.23
CA LEU A 68 10.30 4.01 -3.18
C LEU A 68 10.80 4.59 -1.84
N PHE A 69 11.74 5.52 -1.91
CA PHE A 69 12.36 6.12 -0.74
C PHE A 69 11.60 7.36 -0.29
N VAL A 70 11.31 7.42 1.01
CA VAL A 70 10.67 8.58 1.66
C VAL A 70 11.65 9.16 2.65
N PRO A 71 11.98 10.46 2.61
CA PRO A 71 12.79 11.12 3.64
C PRO A 71 12.14 10.93 5.02
N LYS A 72 12.95 10.61 6.02
CA LYS A 72 12.45 10.36 7.38
C LYS A 72 11.71 11.56 7.95
N SER A 73 12.20 12.78 7.71
CA SER A 73 11.54 14.01 8.13
C SER A 73 10.14 14.17 7.52
N LEU A 74 9.98 13.79 6.26
CA LEU A 74 8.68 13.82 5.59
C LEU A 74 7.71 12.78 6.18
N PHE A 75 8.21 11.60 6.50
CA PHE A 75 7.42 10.54 7.12
C PHE A 75 6.99 10.92 8.56
N GLU A 76 7.89 11.53 9.33
CA GLU A 76 7.60 12.00 10.69
C GLU A 76 6.61 13.17 10.71
N ALA A 77 6.57 13.99 9.66
CA ALA A 77 5.57 15.06 9.54
C ALA A 77 4.13 14.54 9.43
N GLU A 78 3.95 13.28 9.08
CA GLU A 78 2.69 12.54 9.03
C GLU A 78 2.48 11.73 10.33
N GLU A 79 2.55 12.40 11.49
CA GLU A 79 2.65 11.79 12.83
C GLU A 79 1.71 10.61 13.08
N LYS A 80 0.44 10.71 12.68
CA LYS A 80 -0.55 9.64 12.87
C LYS A 80 -0.26 8.39 12.05
N ASN A 81 0.22 8.57 10.82
CA ASN A 81 0.63 7.45 9.97
C ASN A 81 1.96 6.86 10.43
N ALA A 82 2.89 7.71 10.88
CA ALA A 82 4.18 7.28 11.41
C ALA A 82 4.03 6.33 12.61
N GLU A 83 3.15 6.62 13.55
CA GLU A 83 2.91 5.75 14.71
C GLU A 83 2.42 4.35 14.31
N GLY A 84 1.53 4.25 13.34
CA GLY A 84 1.00 2.98 12.84
C GLY A 84 2.06 2.08 12.21
N PHE A 85 3.01 2.66 11.48
CA PHE A 85 4.02 1.91 10.72
C PHE A 85 5.43 1.93 11.33
N ALA A 86 5.68 2.71 12.37
CA ALA A 86 7.02 2.89 12.95
C ALA A 86 7.75 1.58 13.30
N LYS A 87 7.01 0.56 13.73
CA LYS A 87 7.56 -0.75 14.10
C LYS A 87 7.85 -1.67 12.91
N GLU A 88 7.39 -1.32 11.73
CA GLU A 88 7.44 -2.15 10.53
C GLU A 88 8.24 -1.52 9.39
N CYS A 89 8.88 -0.37 9.62
CA CYS A 89 9.66 0.32 8.60
C CYS A 89 11.02 -0.34 8.36
N ALA A 90 11.42 -0.43 7.09
CA ALA A 90 12.79 -0.67 6.70
C ALA A 90 13.48 0.68 6.44
N ILE A 91 14.67 0.87 7.00
CA ILE A 91 15.39 2.14 6.98
C ILE A 91 16.70 1.99 6.23
N VAL A 92 17.01 2.93 5.33
CA VAL A 92 18.27 3.03 4.62
C VAL A 92 19.10 4.13 5.27
N THR A 93 20.27 3.74 5.78
CA THR A 93 21.15 4.63 6.54
C THR A 93 22.45 4.98 5.80
N HIS A 94 22.83 4.17 4.79
CA HIS A 94 24.07 4.31 4.03
C HIS A 94 23.81 4.01 2.55
N TYR A 95 24.59 4.63 1.68
CA TYR A 95 24.43 4.50 0.22
C TYR A 95 25.53 3.67 -0.46
N ARG A 96 26.53 3.16 0.30
CA ARG A 96 27.66 2.44 -0.31
C ARG A 96 28.21 1.34 0.59
N LEU A 97 28.73 0.30 -0.05
CA LEU A 97 29.54 -0.75 0.55
C LEU A 97 31.01 -0.53 0.21
N GLN A 98 31.90 -1.06 1.02
CA GLN A 98 33.34 -1.15 0.77
C GLN A 98 33.86 -2.54 1.07
N ASN A 99 35.09 -2.86 0.61
CA ASN A 99 35.75 -4.09 0.98
C ASN A 99 35.98 -4.12 2.49
N ASP A 100 35.68 -5.26 3.10
CA ASP A 100 35.97 -5.44 4.53
C ASP A 100 37.49 -5.63 4.74
N PRO A 101 38.16 -4.74 5.46
CA PRO A 101 39.60 -4.85 5.68
C PRO A 101 39.99 -6.04 6.57
N GLU A 102 39.05 -6.54 7.38
CA GLU A 102 39.30 -7.66 8.32
C GLU A 102 38.96 -9.01 7.69
N ASN A 103 38.09 -9.03 6.68
CA ASN A 103 37.60 -10.24 6.05
C ASN A 103 37.76 -10.18 4.52
N LYS A 104 38.87 -10.70 4.00
CA LYS A 104 39.18 -10.72 2.57
C LYS A 104 38.04 -11.35 1.76
N GLY A 105 37.58 -10.62 0.75
CA GLY A 105 36.51 -11.05 -0.14
C GLY A 105 35.10 -10.81 0.38
N LYS A 106 34.94 -10.16 1.55
CA LYS A 106 33.64 -9.71 2.05
C LYS A 106 33.47 -8.20 1.88
N LEU A 107 32.21 -7.79 1.88
CA LEU A 107 31.81 -6.38 1.86
C LEU A 107 31.25 -6.00 3.23
N ARG A 108 31.49 -4.76 3.63
CA ARG A 108 30.84 -4.13 4.78
C ARG A 108 30.25 -2.78 4.39
N VAL A 109 29.35 -2.25 5.19
CA VAL A 109 28.88 -0.88 5.05
C VAL A 109 30.05 0.08 5.19
N ASP A 110 30.18 1.02 4.26
CA ASP A 110 31.18 2.09 4.35
C ASP A 110 30.72 3.12 5.39
N PRO A 111 31.44 3.27 6.52
CA PRO A 111 31.06 4.22 7.57
C PRO A 111 31.05 5.68 7.09
N ASN A 112 31.82 6.00 6.02
CA ASN A 112 31.88 7.34 5.45
C ASN A 112 30.76 7.62 4.45
N ALA A 113 29.94 6.62 4.14
CA ALA A 113 28.82 6.73 3.21
C ALA A 113 27.48 6.82 3.94
N LYS A 114 27.46 7.29 5.19
CA LYS A 114 26.24 7.55 5.92
C LYS A 114 25.44 8.66 5.22
N LEU A 115 24.13 8.44 5.07
CA LEU A 115 23.23 9.47 4.55
C LEU A 115 23.13 10.63 5.55
N GLU A 116 23.03 11.85 5.04
CA GLU A 116 22.77 13.04 5.87
C GLU A 116 21.40 12.92 6.55
N GLU A 117 20.40 12.39 5.81
CA GLU A 117 19.08 12.05 6.31
C GLU A 117 18.77 10.59 6.01
N GLU A 118 18.26 9.85 6.97
CA GLU A 118 17.80 8.47 6.81
C GLU A 118 16.59 8.42 5.90
N LEU A 119 16.52 7.38 5.06
CA LEU A 119 15.40 7.14 4.17
C LEU A 119 14.60 5.94 4.62
N ILE A 120 13.28 6.05 4.54
CA ILE A 120 12.35 4.96 4.80
C ILE A 120 11.97 4.33 3.46
N ILE A 121 12.03 3.01 3.38
CA ILE A 121 11.40 2.28 2.28
C ILE A 121 9.92 2.30 2.54
N ARG A 122 9.13 2.87 1.63
CA ARG A 122 7.71 3.15 1.84
C ARG A 122 6.93 1.94 2.36
N PRO A 123 6.30 2.02 3.54
CA PRO A 123 5.28 1.06 3.96
C PRO A 123 3.91 1.41 3.38
N THR A 124 3.77 2.64 2.93
CA THR A 124 2.63 3.29 2.27
C THR A 124 3.10 4.61 1.67
N SER A 125 2.36 5.22 0.75
CA SER A 125 2.87 6.36 -0.03
C SER A 125 2.21 7.70 0.30
N GLU A 126 1.33 7.80 1.30
CA GLU A 126 0.61 9.03 1.63
C GLU A 126 1.56 10.22 1.76
N ALA A 127 2.60 10.09 2.57
CA ALA A 127 3.53 11.19 2.85
C ALA A 127 4.13 11.80 1.57
N ILE A 128 4.63 10.97 0.66
CA ILE A 128 5.28 11.45 -0.56
C ILE A 128 4.26 11.94 -1.60
N ILE A 129 3.11 11.28 -1.71
CA ILE A 129 2.05 11.67 -2.66
C ILE A 129 1.45 13.02 -2.25
N TRP A 130 1.07 13.18 -1.00
CA TRP A 130 0.48 14.43 -0.52
C TRP A 130 1.46 15.60 -0.53
N ASN A 131 2.73 15.34 -0.24
CA ASN A 131 3.75 16.37 -0.40
C ASN A 131 3.89 16.81 -1.86
N THR A 132 3.71 15.90 -2.80
CA THR A 132 3.69 16.19 -4.24
C THR A 132 2.44 16.98 -4.62
N TYR A 133 1.27 16.61 -4.13
CA TYR A 133 0.00 17.27 -4.42
C TYR A 133 -0.03 18.75 -3.95
N LYS A 134 0.68 19.07 -2.86
CA LYS A 134 0.87 20.48 -2.43
C LYS A 134 1.45 21.36 -3.53
N ASN A 135 2.23 20.77 -4.43
CA ASN A 135 2.83 21.49 -5.56
C ASN A 135 1.93 21.45 -6.82
N TRP A 136 1.16 20.38 -7.00
CA TRP A 136 0.29 20.23 -8.15
C TRP A 136 -0.99 21.05 -8.04
N ILE A 137 -1.56 21.16 -6.83
CA ILE A 137 -2.79 21.89 -6.58
C ILE A 137 -2.45 23.35 -6.31
N GLN A 138 -2.64 24.21 -7.31
CA GLN A 138 -2.48 25.66 -7.22
C GLN A 138 -3.83 26.37 -7.10
N SER A 139 -4.90 25.76 -7.59
CA SER A 139 -6.26 26.28 -7.53
C SER A 139 -7.27 25.12 -7.51
N TYR A 140 -8.54 25.44 -7.23
CA TYR A 140 -9.65 24.48 -7.32
C TYR A 140 -9.83 23.89 -8.73
N ARG A 141 -9.30 24.55 -9.75
CA ARG A 141 -9.38 24.09 -11.14
C ARG A 141 -8.47 22.91 -11.44
N ASP A 142 -7.53 22.65 -10.56
CA ASP A 142 -6.62 21.50 -10.65
C ASP A 142 -7.25 20.23 -10.05
N LEU A 143 -8.48 20.34 -9.55
CA LEU A 143 -9.25 19.26 -8.95
C LEU A 143 -10.39 18.78 -9.88
N PRO A 144 -10.79 17.51 -9.82
CA PRO A 144 -10.19 16.48 -8.97
C PRO A 144 -8.84 15.96 -9.51
N ILE A 145 -7.97 15.50 -8.62
CA ILE A 145 -6.82 14.67 -8.96
C ILE A 145 -7.21 13.22 -8.70
N LEU A 146 -7.14 12.37 -9.71
CA LEU A 146 -7.50 10.96 -9.64
C LEU A 146 -6.30 10.11 -10.05
N ILE A 147 -5.42 9.81 -9.10
CA ILE A 147 -4.17 9.09 -9.37
C ILE A 147 -4.20 7.70 -8.77
N ASN A 148 -3.76 6.74 -9.56
CA ASN A 148 -3.49 5.36 -9.17
C ASN A 148 -2.00 5.05 -9.27
N GLN A 149 -1.48 4.23 -8.39
CA GLN A 149 -0.12 3.71 -8.44
C GLN A 149 -0.12 2.19 -8.29
N TRP A 150 0.56 1.51 -9.21
CA TRP A 150 0.97 0.12 -9.07
C TRP A 150 2.39 0.08 -8.55
N ALA A 151 2.59 -0.51 -7.39
CA ALA A 151 3.88 -0.44 -6.71
C ALA A 151 4.09 -1.62 -5.76
N ASN A 152 5.30 -1.69 -5.22
CA ASN A 152 5.61 -2.50 -4.06
C ASN A 152 5.69 -1.64 -2.80
N VAL A 153 5.45 -2.25 -1.65
CA VAL A 153 5.69 -1.66 -0.34
C VAL A 153 6.40 -2.68 0.55
N VAL A 154 7.05 -2.17 1.60
CA VAL A 154 7.76 -2.99 2.58
C VAL A 154 7.22 -2.71 3.98
N ARG A 155 6.66 -3.75 4.60
CA ARG A 155 6.22 -3.76 6.01
C ARG A 155 6.90 -4.93 6.70
N TRP A 156 7.79 -4.66 7.63
CA TRP A 156 8.64 -5.67 8.25
C TRP A 156 7.83 -6.66 9.09
N GLU A 157 7.43 -7.75 8.47
CA GLU A 157 6.53 -8.74 9.07
C GLU A 157 7.32 -9.87 9.76
N MET A 158 6.96 -10.16 11.00
CA MET A 158 7.62 -11.19 11.79
C MET A 158 7.07 -12.59 11.56
N ARG A 159 5.80 -12.69 11.14
CA ARG A 159 5.10 -13.98 10.91
C ARG A 159 4.64 -14.07 9.47
N THR A 160 5.56 -14.44 8.60
CA THR A 160 5.34 -14.44 7.15
C THR A 160 4.64 -15.70 6.65
N ARG A 161 3.84 -15.54 5.60
CA ARG A 161 3.20 -16.62 4.85
C ARG A 161 3.05 -16.20 3.39
N LEU A 162 3.49 -17.03 2.46
CA LEU A 162 3.46 -16.74 1.02
C LEU A 162 2.07 -16.25 0.58
N PHE A 163 2.02 -15.16 -0.16
CA PHE A 163 0.86 -14.38 -0.61
C PHE A 163 -0.01 -13.76 0.48
N LEU A 164 -0.19 -14.39 1.63
CA LEU A 164 -1.13 -13.93 2.65
C LEU A 164 -0.52 -12.89 3.59
N ARG A 165 0.78 -13.02 3.87
CA ARG A 165 1.48 -12.14 4.81
C ARG A 165 2.97 -12.13 4.52
N THR A 166 3.42 -11.13 3.78
CA THR A 166 4.80 -10.98 3.35
C THR A 166 5.36 -9.63 3.77
N THR A 167 6.67 -9.54 3.89
CA THR A 167 7.37 -8.29 4.21
C THR A 167 7.32 -7.33 3.04
N GLU A 168 7.58 -7.83 1.84
CA GLU A 168 7.42 -7.09 0.59
C GLU A 168 6.23 -7.68 -0.19
N PHE A 169 5.40 -6.82 -0.76
CA PHE A 169 4.30 -7.23 -1.62
C PHE A 169 3.98 -6.17 -2.67
N LEU A 170 3.42 -6.64 -3.76
CA LEU A 170 2.84 -5.80 -4.81
C LEU A 170 1.43 -5.42 -4.39
N TRP A 171 1.06 -4.19 -4.66
CA TRP A 171 -0.28 -3.70 -4.40
C TRP A 171 -0.71 -2.62 -5.39
N GLN A 172 -1.91 -2.18 -5.23
CA GLN A 172 -2.45 -0.97 -5.82
C GLN A 172 -2.78 0.00 -4.70
N GLU A 173 -2.48 1.27 -4.91
CA GLU A 173 -2.93 2.37 -4.09
C GLU A 173 -3.41 3.52 -4.98
N GLY A 174 -4.62 4.00 -4.70
CA GLY A 174 -5.18 5.18 -5.33
C GLY A 174 -5.20 6.34 -4.34
N HIS A 175 -4.80 7.51 -4.79
CA HIS A 175 -4.84 8.73 -3.99
C HIS A 175 -5.52 9.82 -4.81
N THR A 176 -6.61 10.33 -4.28
CA THR A 176 -7.44 11.32 -4.96
C THR A 176 -7.58 12.58 -4.14
N ALA A 177 -7.79 13.71 -4.80
CA ALA A 177 -8.06 14.97 -4.14
C ALA A 177 -9.27 15.64 -4.82
N HIS A 178 -10.19 16.14 -4.04
CA HIS A 178 -11.48 16.67 -4.48
C HIS A 178 -11.72 18.08 -3.95
N GLU A 179 -12.62 18.82 -4.59
CA GLU A 179 -13.00 20.17 -4.15
C GLU A 179 -13.93 20.12 -2.93
N THR A 180 -14.82 19.12 -2.87
CA THR A 180 -15.82 18.99 -1.81
C THR A 180 -15.78 17.63 -1.13
N TYR A 181 -16.36 17.59 0.07
CA TYR A 181 -16.52 16.36 0.83
C TYR A 181 -17.37 15.33 0.10
N GLU A 182 -18.46 15.78 -0.50
CA GLU A 182 -19.41 14.92 -1.21
C GLU A 182 -18.72 14.22 -2.39
N GLN A 183 -17.88 14.93 -3.13
CA GLN A 183 -17.10 14.35 -4.22
C GLN A 183 -16.11 13.28 -3.70
N ALA A 184 -15.47 13.54 -2.56
CA ALA A 184 -14.55 12.59 -1.95
C ALA A 184 -15.28 11.33 -1.45
N GLU A 185 -16.49 11.49 -0.92
CA GLU A 185 -17.33 10.37 -0.48
C GLU A 185 -17.83 9.53 -1.67
N GLU A 186 -18.30 10.19 -2.73
CA GLU A 186 -18.72 9.52 -3.98
C GLU A 186 -17.57 8.70 -4.57
N GLU A 187 -16.36 9.27 -4.60
CA GLU A 187 -15.16 8.58 -5.08
C GLU A 187 -14.81 7.38 -4.19
N THR A 188 -14.87 7.55 -2.88
CA THR A 188 -14.61 6.49 -1.91
C THR A 188 -15.53 5.29 -2.14
N LEU A 189 -16.81 5.53 -2.38
CA LEU A 189 -17.80 4.49 -2.65
C LEU A 189 -17.64 3.90 -4.06
N LEU A 190 -17.29 4.70 -5.05
CA LEU A 190 -16.98 4.21 -6.41
C LEU A 190 -15.84 3.20 -6.38
N ILE A 191 -14.73 3.52 -5.72
CA ILE A 191 -13.58 2.62 -5.62
C ILE A 191 -13.94 1.32 -4.88
N LEU A 192 -14.73 1.42 -3.81
CA LEU A 192 -15.24 0.23 -3.10
C LEU A 192 -16.01 -0.70 -4.05
N GLU A 193 -16.87 -0.12 -4.89
CA GLU A 193 -17.65 -0.87 -5.87
C GLU A 193 -16.79 -1.50 -6.97
N LEU A 194 -15.73 -0.80 -7.42
CA LEU A 194 -14.77 -1.38 -8.37
C LEU A 194 -14.04 -2.58 -7.78
N TYR A 195 -13.62 -2.51 -6.52
CA TYR A 195 -13.03 -3.66 -5.82
C TYR A 195 -14.00 -4.82 -5.67
N ARG A 196 -15.28 -4.54 -5.33
CA ARG A 196 -16.31 -5.56 -5.25
C ARG A 196 -16.51 -6.27 -6.60
N LYS A 197 -16.66 -5.51 -7.69
CA LYS A 197 -16.78 -6.04 -9.04
C LYS A 197 -15.58 -6.89 -9.46
N LEU A 198 -14.35 -6.43 -9.17
CA LEU A 198 -13.17 -7.24 -9.42
C LEU A 198 -13.26 -8.58 -8.69
N ALA A 199 -13.61 -8.55 -7.40
CA ALA A 199 -13.67 -9.75 -6.57
C ALA A 199 -14.77 -10.72 -7.04
N GLU A 200 -15.99 -10.23 -7.25
CA GLU A 200 -17.14 -11.09 -7.52
C GLU A 200 -17.25 -11.49 -9.00
N ASP A 201 -17.16 -10.51 -9.91
CA ASP A 201 -17.44 -10.74 -11.32
C ASP A 201 -16.23 -11.32 -12.07
N PHE A 202 -15.01 -10.95 -11.65
CA PHE A 202 -13.80 -11.39 -12.33
C PHE A 202 -13.07 -12.54 -11.61
N LEU A 203 -12.96 -12.48 -10.28
CA LEU A 203 -12.28 -13.49 -9.50
C LEU A 203 -13.21 -14.58 -8.96
N ALA A 204 -14.52 -14.44 -9.13
CA ALA A 204 -15.56 -15.32 -8.58
C ALA A 204 -15.39 -15.52 -7.05
N MET A 205 -14.98 -14.47 -6.35
CA MET A 205 -14.76 -14.44 -4.92
C MET A 205 -15.86 -13.61 -4.26
N PRO A 206 -16.86 -14.23 -3.63
CA PRO A 206 -17.90 -13.49 -2.93
C PRO A 206 -17.31 -12.71 -1.76
N VAL A 207 -17.71 -11.44 -1.64
CA VAL A 207 -17.23 -10.54 -0.61
C VAL A 207 -18.38 -9.84 0.10
N HIS A 208 -18.13 -9.44 1.35
CA HIS A 208 -19.00 -8.54 2.10
C HIS A 208 -18.41 -7.14 2.01
N THR A 209 -19.25 -6.17 1.68
CA THR A 209 -18.89 -4.75 1.75
C THR A 209 -19.38 -4.15 3.05
N GLY A 210 -18.61 -3.26 3.65
CA GLY A 210 -19.02 -2.63 4.89
C GLY A 210 -18.09 -1.51 5.34
N LEU A 211 -18.58 -0.78 6.33
CA LEU A 211 -17.85 0.23 7.05
C LEU A 211 -17.06 -0.43 8.19
N LYS A 212 -15.79 -0.10 8.32
CA LYS A 212 -14.97 -0.58 9.44
C LYS A 212 -15.35 0.11 10.75
N SER A 213 -15.20 -0.64 11.84
CA SER A 213 -15.36 -0.09 13.19
C SER A 213 -14.31 0.98 13.49
N GLU A 214 -14.59 1.83 14.49
CA GLU A 214 -13.64 2.88 14.92
C GLU A 214 -12.26 2.33 15.32
N SER A 215 -12.21 1.10 15.85
CA SER A 215 -10.96 0.45 16.25
C SER A 215 -10.16 -0.16 15.13
N GLU A 216 -10.77 -0.35 13.94
CA GLU A 216 -10.15 -1.02 12.79
C GLU A 216 -10.01 -0.12 11.56
N LYS A 217 -10.61 1.07 11.59
CA LYS A 217 -10.49 2.02 10.50
C LYS A 217 -9.04 2.49 10.35
N PHE A 218 -8.67 2.91 9.16
CA PHE A 218 -7.36 3.49 8.90
C PHE A 218 -7.12 4.70 9.82
N ALA A 219 -5.94 4.76 10.43
CA ALA A 219 -5.60 5.81 11.38
C ALA A 219 -5.74 7.20 10.72
N GLY A 220 -6.61 8.02 11.28
CA GLY A 220 -6.90 9.35 10.79
C GLY A 220 -7.94 9.46 9.68
N ALA A 221 -8.44 8.36 9.14
CA ALA A 221 -9.58 8.41 8.23
C ALA A 221 -10.86 8.81 8.98
N GLU A 222 -11.72 9.54 8.31
CA GLU A 222 -13.09 9.76 8.79
C GLU A 222 -13.88 8.46 8.65
N PHE A 223 -13.85 7.86 7.46
CA PHE A 223 -14.46 6.57 7.17
C PHE A 223 -13.49 5.65 6.46
N THR A 224 -13.58 4.36 6.75
CA THR A 224 -12.91 3.30 6.01
C THR A 224 -13.93 2.26 5.60
N TYR A 225 -14.17 2.16 4.31
CA TYR A 225 -14.94 1.07 3.73
C TYR A 225 -14.02 -0.08 3.33
N CYS A 226 -14.53 -1.30 3.34
CA CYS A 226 -13.76 -2.47 2.94
C CYS A 226 -14.61 -3.50 2.22
N ILE A 227 -13.93 -4.36 1.46
CA ILE A 227 -14.44 -5.64 1.02
C ILE A 227 -13.71 -6.74 1.77
N GLU A 228 -14.45 -7.71 2.29
CA GLU A 228 -13.91 -8.83 3.05
C GLU A 228 -14.43 -10.16 2.51
N ALA A 229 -13.50 -11.09 2.28
CA ALA A 229 -13.82 -12.46 1.91
C ALA A 229 -13.80 -13.37 3.15
N MET A 230 -14.74 -14.33 3.20
CA MET A 230 -14.79 -15.29 4.30
C MET A 230 -13.78 -16.41 4.07
N MET A 231 -12.85 -16.55 4.99
CA MET A 231 -11.90 -17.67 5.01
C MET A 231 -12.57 -18.93 5.57
N ARG A 232 -12.01 -20.09 5.25
CA ARG A 232 -12.54 -21.37 5.73
C ARG A 232 -12.55 -21.52 7.25
N ASP A 233 -11.64 -20.87 7.94
CA ASP A 233 -11.57 -20.83 9.41
C ASP A 233 -12.57 -19.83 10.03
N LYS A 234 -13.48 -19.31 9.22
CA LYS A 234 -14.51 -18.30 9.56
C LYS A 234 -13.95 -16.93 9.95
N ARG A 235 -12.72 -16.64 9.59
CA ARG A 235 -12.16 -15.31 9.70
C ARG A 235 -12.41 -14.52 8.43
N ALA A 236 -12.67 -13.24 8.59
CA ALA A 236 -12.70 -12.32 7.47
C ALA A 236 -11.27 -12.02 6.99
N LEU A 237 -11.08 -12.03 5.67
CA LEU A 237 -9.86 -11.58 5.01
C LEU A 237 -10.19 -10.27 4.28
N GLN A 238 -9.59 -9.18 4.71
CA GLN A 238 -9.68 -7.90 4.02
C GLN A 238 -9.02 -8.05 2.64
N ALA A 239 -9.79 -7.77 1.60
CA ALA A 239 -9.33 -7.87 0.21
C ALA A 239 -9.10 -6.50 -0.45
N GLY A 240 -9.74 -5.45 0.05
CA GLY A 240 -9.54 -4.08 -0.40
C GLY A 240 -10.17 -3.09 0.57
N THR A 241 -9.64 -1.87 0.60
CA THR A 241 -10.15 -0.77 1.41
C THR A 241 -10.22 0.51 0.61
N SER A 242 -11.20 1.34 0.92
CA SER A 242 -11.34 2.69 0.43
C SER A 242 -11.59 3.63 1.60
N HIS A 243 -10.81 4.72 1.69
CA HIS A 243 -10.77 5.60 2.83
C HIS A 243 -11.19 7.01 2.44
N ASN A 244 -12.07 7.62 3.22
CA ASN A 244 -12.24 9.06 3.22
C ASN A 244 -11.31 9.68 4.26
N LEU A 245 -10.29 10.42 3.81
CA LEU A 245 -9.25 11.01 4.65
C LEU A 245 -9.43 12.54 4.82
N CYS A 246 -10.61 13.06 4.53
CA CYS A 246 -10.94 14.48 4.39
C CYS A 246 -10.36 15.38 5.51
N LEU A 247 -10.26 14.87 6.73
CA LEU A 247 -9.79 15.64 7.88
C LEU A 247 -8.26 15.63 8.06
N LEU A 248 -7.54 14.70 7.44
CA LEU A 248 -6.09 14.56 7.62
C LEU A 248 -5.28 15.46 6.72
N TYR A 249 -5.79 15.76 5.53
CA TYR A 249 -5.00 16.33 4.44
C TYR A 249 -5.57 17.63 3.91
N THR A 250 -6.35 18.35 4.72
CA THR A 250 -6.74 19.71 4.37
C THR A 250 -5.50 20.57 4.32
N SER A 251 -4.84 20.60 3.17
CA SER A 251 -3.99 21.75 2.85
C SER A 251 -4.85 22.99 3.04
N PRO A 252 -4.38 24.02 3.79
CA PRO A 252 -5.13 25.24 3.89
C PRO A 252 -5.44 25.71 2.47
N SER A 253 -6.71 25.84 2.15
CA SER A 253 -7.17 26.39 0.87
C SER A 253 -6.40 27.68 0.60
N PRO A 254 -6.09 28.02 -0.65
CA PRO A 254 -5.59 29.35 -0.97
C PRO A 254 -6.43 30.49 -0.37
N ARG A 255 -7.74 30.25 -0.14
CA ARG A 255 -8.62 31.13 0.62
C ARG A 255 -8.26 31.24 2.11
N ASP A 256 -7.83 30.17 2.74
CA ASP A 256 -7.44 30.17 4.15
C ASP A 256 -6.10 30.87 4.35
N ARG A 257 -5.19 30.81 3.38
CA ARG A 257 -3.97 31.64 3.36
C ARG A 257 -4.28 33.13 3.23
N GLN A 258 -5.36 33.53 2.54
CA GLN A 258 -5.79 34.91 2.48
C GLN A 258 -6.40 35.39 3.81
N LYS A 259 -7.17 34.55 4.49
CA LYS A 259 -7.73 34.87 5.82
C LYS A 259 -6.65 35.06 6.89
N SER A 260 -5.58 34.26 6.85
CA SER A 260 -4.46 34.38 7.79
C SER A 260 -3.57 35.61 7.58
N ARG A 261 -3.76 36.34 6.47
CA ARG A 261 -3.05 37.60 6.17
C ARG A 261 -3.83 38.87 6.49
N MET A 262 -5.04 38.79 7.02
CA MET A 262 -5.71 39.97 7.54
C MET A 262 -5.08 40.37 8.88
N PRO A 263 -4.52 41.56 9.02
CA PRO A 263 -4.08 42.05 10.33
C PRO A 263 -5.30 42.11 11.23
N SER A 264 -5.18 41.59 12.44
CA SER A 264 -6.12 41.89 13.51
C SER A 264 -6.04 43.38 13.77
N SER A 265 -6.90 44.15 13.17
CA SER A 265 -7.07 45.54 13.54
C SER A 265 -7.92 45.62 14.79
N ALA A 266 -7.27 46.07 15.86
CA ALA A 266 -7.75 46.72 17.09
C ALA A 266 -8.97 46.13 17.79
#